data_d91dee68727e21ece0090bb64c73f317
#
_entry.id   d91dee68727e21ece0090bb64c73f317
#
_cell.length_a   1.000
_cell.length_b   1.000
_cell.length_c   1.000
_cell.angle_alpha   90.00
_cell.angle_beta   90.00
_cell.angle_gamma   90.00
#
_symmetry.space_group_name_H-M   'P 1'
#
loop_
_entity.id
_entity.type
_entity.pdbx_description
1 polymer ?
#
loop_
_entity_poly.entity_id
_entity_poly.type
_entity_poly.pdbx_seq_one_letter_code
_entity_poly.pdbx_strand_id
1 'polypeptide(L)'
;MRRTINILAAVCMGLVSCNNYLNVKPQGKVLPQTDEEFASIMHNRICDIEGGYDEFVIGNMDVISRREGCSDDLDANIAVGSITAYAGDVINNRQSDYREIFEIVRDCNIVIENLEGRTTTLSSDVLAAAYAMKGICYYNLMRDFCDAWDASQADEQLGMPLIDEFDILDMSVRASLAQTARYTENLLNKSLSKKMSDGKFFFTEYIVKAYQARLAFWTEDWGKTISICNDIITNSGLSLTSIDGYEEMIQAQYDKKGEVLVRSHINNSSELDWYFTYVKGYIKTRPASASLVALYDKENDIRYKVCIDSKRMGVKTPECRIRLSEIYLMLAEAYCHKGENELALSSLNELRRHRIINVADLTMATLPPLRNDNRIVVDAEGESLTTLMQAILDERRREMFLEGDRWFELKRNGSPEWWIINNGLKYTTKKYMYTAPIYKGDVDLNPNLEQNQGYE
;
A
#
# COMPACT_ATOMS: atom_id res chain seq x y z
N MET A 1 40.89 -65.06 5.99
CA MET A 1 39.83 -64.73 5.00
C MET A 1 38.39 -64.75 5.50
N ARG A 2 37.90 -65.74 6.29
CA ARG A 2 36.51 -65.76 6.79
C ARG A 2 36.17 -64.65 7.78
N ARG A 3 37.12 -64.16 8.63
CA ARG A 3 36.88 -63.10 9.60
C ARG A 3 36.81 -61.68 8.96
N THR A 4 37.55 -61.43 7.91
CA THR A 4 37.55 -60.18 7.17
C THR A 4 36.29 -59.97 6.36
N ILE A 5 35.67 -61.04 5.83
CA ILE A 5 34.45 -61.00 5.05
C ILE A 5 33.24 -60.65 5.96
N ASN A 6 33.22 -61.15 7.22
CA ASN A 6 32.17 -60.85 8.18
C ASN A 6 32.20 -59.41 8.71
N ILE A 7 33.36 -58.76 8.73
CA ILE A 7 33.51 -57.36 9.14
C ILE A 7 33.07 -56.46 7.98
N LEU A 8 33.38 -56.82 6.74
CA LEU A 8 32.90 -56.05 5.57
C LEU A 8 31.38 -56.11 5.40
N ALA A 9 30.75 -57.29 5.64
CA ALA A 9 29.31 -57.47 5.57
C ALA A 9 28.57 -56.69 6.70
N ALA A 10 29.15 -56.56 7.89
CA ALA A 10 28.58 -55.76 8.98
C ALA A 10 28.68 -54.23 8.74
N VAL A 11 29.74 -53.77 8.06
CA VAL A 11 29.86 -52.34 7.67
C VAL A 11 28.91 -51.97 6.53
N CYS A 12 28.67 -52.87 5.58
CA CYS A 12 27.69 -52.62 4.50
C CYS A 12 26.23 -52.64 4.97
N MET A 13 25.86 -53.36 6.05
CA MET A 13 24.51 -53.33 6.62
C MET A 13 24.25 -52.09 7.49
N GLY A 14 25.28 -51.38 7.93
CA GLY A 14 25.16 -50.10 8.67
C GLY A 14 24.89 -48.87 7.81
N LEU A 15 25.02 -48.98 6.48
CA LEU A 15 24.84 -47.84 5.56
C LEU A 15 23.49 -47.78 4.89
N VAL A 16 22.58 -48.73 5.15
CA VAL A 16 21.25 -48.75 4.51
C VAL A 16 20.14 -48.22 5.44
N SER A 17 20.49 -47.77 6.65
CA SER A 17 19.47 -47.43 7.70
C SER A 17 19.22 -45.96 7.94
N CYS A 18 19.60 -45.04 7.07
CA CYS A 18 19.43 -43.61 7.38
C CYS A 18 18.46 -42.83 6.49
N ASN A 19 17.90 -43.42 5.42
CA ASN A 19 16.99 -42.67 4.57
C ASN A 19 15.57 -42.49 5.16
N ASN A 20 15.15 -43.34 6.08
CA ASN A 20 13.83 -43.17 6.72
C ASN A 20 13.85 -42.30 8.00
N TYR A 21 15.05 -42.02 8.55
CA TYR A 21 15.15 -41.18 9.75
C TYR A 21 15.07 -39.68 9.43
N LEU A 22 15.40 -39.29 8.21
CA LEU A 22 15.26 -37.91 7.71
C LEU A 22 13.84 -37.56 7.22
N ASN A 23 12.96 -38.55 7.10
CA ASN A 23 11.55 -38.38 6.73
C ASN A 23 10.61 -38.32 7.95
N VAL A 24 11.09 -37.91 9.11
CA VAL A 24 10.22 -37.64 10.25
C VAL A 24 9.44 -36.36 9.95
N LYS A 25 8.19 -36.50 9.48
CA LYS A 25 7.25 -35.38 9.45
C LYS A 25 7.13 -34.83 10.88
N PRO A 26 7.32 -33.53 11.11
CA PRO A 26 7.12 -32.95 12.41
C PRO A 26 5.71 -33.31 12.92
N GLN A 27 5.59 -33.96 14.06
CA GLN A 27 4.29 -34.29 14.65
C GLN A 27 3.52 -32.99 14.87
N GLY A 28 2.34 -32.89 14.29
CA GLY A 28 1.46 -31.72 14.41
C GLY A 28 1.56 -30.67 13.30
N LYS A 29 2.41 -30.85 12.26
CA LYS A 29 2.40 -29.99 11.07
C LYS A 29 2.04 -30.83 9.85
N VAL A 30 0.94 -30.47 9.20
CA VAL A 30 0.56 -31.01 7.90
C VAL A 30 1.32 -30.20 6.83
N LEU A 31 2.12 -30.89 6.02
CA LEU A 31 2.67 -30.26 4.82
C LEU A 31 1.59 -30.26 3.74
N PRO A 32 1.20 -29.11 3.20
CA PRO A 32 0.18 -29.04 2.17
C PRO A 32 0.57 -29.88 0.94
N GLN A 33 -0.39 -30.61 0.36
CA GLN A 33 -0.20 -31.46 -0.80
C GLN A 33 -1.31 -31.29 -1.83
N THR A 34 -2.52 -30.95 -1.41
CA THR A 34 -3.69 -30.79 -2.26
C THR A 34 -3.96 -29.31 -2.57
N ASP A 35 -4.72 -29.06 -3.64
CA ASP A 35 -5.12 -27.71 -4.00
C ASP A 35 -5.90 -27.02 -2.86
N GLU A 36 -6.73 -27.77 -2.12
CA GLU A 36 -7.51 -27.27 -0.97
C GLU A 36 -6.63 -26.89 0.20
N GLU A 37 -5.55 -27.63 0.45
CA GLU A 37 -4.61 -27.31 1.52
C GLU A 37 -3.82 -26.04 1.19
N PHE A 38 -3.40 -25.84 -0.07
CA PHE A 38 -2.78 -24.60 -0.50
C PHE A 38 -3.77 -23.43 -0.55
N ALA A 39 -5.03 -23.69 -0.96
CA ALA A 39 -6.10 -22.69 -0.87
C ALA A 39 -6.29 -22.18 0.57
N SER A 40 -6.15 -23.05 1.57
CA SER A 40 -6.27 -22.67 2.97
C SER A 40 -5.20 -21.67 3.42
N ILE A 41 -3.99 -21.74 2.86
CA ILE A 41 -2.93 -20.75 3.15
C ILE A 41 -3.38 -19.37 2.66
N MET A 42 -3.89 -19.27 1.42
CA MET A 42 -4.36 -18.00 0.85
C MET A 42 -5.62 -17.50 1.57
N HIS A 43 -6.55 -18.38 1.92
CA HIS A 43 -7.73 -18.00 2.69
C HIS A 43 -7.39 -17.41 4.05
N ASN A 44 -6.38 -17.94 4.76
CA ASN A 44 -5.93 -17.36 6.02
C ASN A 44 -5.48 -15.90 5.82
N ARG A 45 -4.66 -15.63 4.82
CA ARG A 45 -4.23 -14.25 4.51
C ARG A 45 -5.37 -13.34 4.04
N ILE A 46 -6.34 -13.90 3.32
CA ILE A 46 -7.56 -13.17 2.92
C ILE A 46 -8.43 -12.87 4.16
N CYS A 47 -8.56 -13.81 5.10
CA CYS A 47 -9.24 -13.57 6.37
C CYS A 47 -8.59 -12.45 7.19
N ASP A 48 -7.24 -12.34 7.17
CA ASP A 48 -6.54 -11.22 7.81
C ASP A 48 -6.94 -9.89 7.16
N ILE A 49 -7.01 -9.83 5.81
CA ILE A 49 -7.46 -8.65 5.07
C ILE A 49 -8.92 -8.31 5.42
N GLU A 50 -9.80 -9.32 5.40
CA GLU A 50 -11.21 -9.15 5.72
C GLU A 50 -11.43 -8.75 7.17
N GLY A 51 -10.60 -9.21 8.09
CA GLY A 51 -10.58 -8.80 9.49
C GLY A 51 -10.04 -7.38 9.68
N GLY A 52 -9.11 -6.95 8.84
CA GLY A 52 -8.49 -5.61 8.88
C GLY A 52 -7.57 -5.35 10.07
N TYR A 53 -7.29 -6.39 10.85
CA TYR A 53 -6.35 -6.37 11.94
C TYR A 53 -5.07 -7.08 11.47
N ASP A 54 -3.91 -6.61 11.83
CA ASP A 54 -2.62 -7.29 11.57
C ASP A 54 -2.36 -7.65 10.09
N GLU A 55 -2.97 -6.92 9.15
CA GLU A 55 -2.81 -7.15 7.71
C GLU A 55 -1.94 -6.08 7.07
N PHE A 56 -1.07 -6.47 6.14
CA PHE A 56 -0.07 -5.61 5.49
C PHE A 56 -0.19 -5.61 3.96
N VAL A 57 -1.25 -6.21 3.42
CA VAL A 57 -1.48 -6.28 1.97
C VAL A 57 -2.22 -5.02 1.48
N ILE A 58 -3.42 -4.77 2.01
CA ILE A 58 -4.19 -3.57 1.66
C ILE A 58 -3.77 -2.41 2.56
N GLY A 59 -3.61 -2.66 3.84
CA GLY A 59 -3.16 -1.74 4.87
C GLY A 59 -4.11 -1.67 6.06
N ASN A 60 -3.62 -2.07 7.23
CA ASN A 60 -4.40 -2.00 8.44
C ASN A 60 -4.52 -0.57 8.97
N MET A 61 -5.54 -0.34 9.80
CA MET A 61 -5.86 0.99 10.33
C MET A 61 -4.75 1.61 11.18
N ASP A 62 -3.98 0.82 11.92
CA ASP A 62 -2.90 1.33 12.76
C ASP A 62 -1.77 1.91 11.91
N VAL A 63 -1.34 1.18 10.87
CA VAL A 63 -0.35 1.68 9.90
C VAL A 63 -0.82 2.97 9.24
N ILE A 64 -2.09 3.02 8.81
CA ILE A 64 -2.68 4.21 8.20
C ILE A 64 -2.68 5.39 9.18
N SER A 65 -3.11 5.17 10.42
CA SER A 65 -3.13 6.21 11.46
C SER A 65 -1.75 6.76 11.77
N ARG A 66 -0.74 5.89 11.81
CA ARG A 66 0.65 6.30 12.00
C ARG A 66 1.16 7.14 10.82
N ARG A 67 0.83 6.76 9.57
CA ARG A 67 1.18 7.55 8.37
C ARG A 67 0.53 8.93 8.40
N GLU A 68 -0.76 8.99 8.76
CA GLU A 68 -1.47 10.28 8.92
C GLU A 68 -0.83 11.14 10.02
N GLY A 69 -0.47 10.53 11.15
CA GLY A 69 0.22 11.24 12.24
C GLY A 69 1.58 11.82 11.83
N CYS A 70 2.23 11.27 10.80
CA CYS A 70 3.48 11.77 10.24
C CYS A 70 3.30 12.79 9.12
N SER A 71 2.08 12.96 8.60
CA SER A 71 1.77 13.86 7.49
C SER A 71 1.50 15.30 7.96
N ASP A 72 1.46 16.23 7.01
CA ASP A 72 1.09 17.62 7.25
C ASP A 72 -0.43 17.87 7.19
N ASP A 73 -1.22 16.81 7.14
CA ASP A 73 -2.67 16.87 7.23
C ASP A 73 -3.15 17.10 8.66
N LEU A 74 -2.35 16.69 9.65
CA LEU A 74 -2.59 17.00 11.04
C LEU A 74 -1.76 18.23 11.49
N ASP A 75 -2.30 19.00 12.43
CA ASP A 75 -1.71 20.28 12.85
C ASP A 75 -0.32 20.08 13.47
N ALA A 76 0.67 20.81 12.98
CA ALA A 76 2.06 20.71 13.43
C ALA A 76 2.31 21.30 14.82
N ASN A 77 1.44 22.23 15.27
CA ASN A 77 1.67 23.05 16.45
C ASN A 77 0.70 22.74 17.60
N ILE A 78 -0.39 22.03 17.30
CA ILE A 78 -1.44 21.73 18.28
C ILE A 78 -1.49 20.23 18.50
N ALA A 79 -1.25 19.79 19.72
CA ALA A 79 -1.47 18.42 20.16
C ALA A 79 -2.52 18.40 21.27
N VAL A 80 -3.48 17.48 21.19
CA VAL A 80 -4.55 17.27 22.16
C VAL A 80 -4.40 15.85 22.69
N GLY A 81 -3.80 15.67 23.86
CA GLY A 81 -3.58 14.35 24.46
C GLY A 81 -2.13 13.92 24.51
N SER A 82 -1.89 12.71 25.03
CA SER A 82 -0.55 12.20 25.37
C SER A 82 0.14 11.42 24.26
N ILE A 83 -0.59 10.95 23.25
CA ILE A 83 -0.03 10.17 22.16
C ILE A 83 0.12 11.07 20.94
N THR A 84 1.35 11.45 20.63
CA THR A 84 1.63 12.29 19.47
C THR A 84 2.63 11.56 18.57
N ALA A 85 2.18 11.13 17.39
CA ALA A 85 3.05 10.57 16.40
C ALA A 85 3.85 11.67 15.69
N TYR A 86 5.11 11.44 15.47
CA TYR A 86 5.96 12.21 14.57
C TYR A 86 6.85 11.22 13.77
N ALA A 87 7.36 11.67 12.63
CA ALA A 87 8.01 10.75 11.68
C ALA A 87 9.14 9.90 12.30
N GLY A 88 10.02 10.50 13.11
CA GLY A 88 11.15 9.79 13.70
C GLY A 88 10.76 8.69 14.70
N ASP A 89 9.64 8.85 15.43
CA ASP A 89 9.12 7.83 16.35
C ASP A 89 8.46 6.67 15.58
N VAL A 90 7.62 7.02 14.64
CA VAL A 90 6.89 6.04 13.82
C VAL A 90 7.81 5.18 12.97
N ILE A 91 8.83 5.78 12.37
CA ILE A 91 9.75 5.09 11.46
C ILE A 91 10.55 4.02 12.20
N ASN A 92 11.01 4.30 13.42
CA ASN A 92 11.72 3.29 14.21
C ASN A 92 10.88 2.03 14.49
N ASN A 93 9.56 2.18 14.57
CA ASN A 93 8.64 1.08 14.79
C ASN A 93 8.21 0.36 13.48
N ARG A 94 8.53 0.91 12.31
CA ARG A 94 8.12 0.34 11.01
C ARG A 94 9.01 -0.78 10.50
N GLN A 95 10.13 -1.05 11.15
CA GLN A 95 10.99 -2.19 10.78
C GLN A 95 10.26 -3.53 10.85
N SER A 96 9.29 -3.68 11.78
CA SER A 96 8.46 -4.89 11.85
C SER A 96 7.59 -5.09 10.61
N ASP A 97 7.09 -4.01 10.01
CA ASP A 97 6.25 -4.08 8.80
C ASP A 97 7.00 -4.76 7.65
N TYR A 98 8.31 -4.53 7.52
CA TYR A 98 9.18 -5.19 6.54
C TYR A 98 9.13 -6.72 6.68
N ARG A 99 9.36 -7.22 7.89
CA ARG A 99 9.35 -8.65 8.19
C ARG A 99 7.96 -9.26 7.94
N GLU A 100 6.90 -8.64 8.43
CA GLU A 100 5.52 -9.13 8.25
C GLU A 100 5.15 -9.25 6.76
N ILE A 101 5.55 -8.27 5.94
CA ILE A 101 5.31 -8.33 4.49
C ILE A 101 6.08 -9.49 3.85
N PHE A 102 7.35 -9.72 4.23
CA PHE A 102 8.12 -10.86 3.70
C PHE A 102 7.60 -12.21 4.19
N GLU A 103 6.94 -12.29 5.36
CA GLU A 103 6.24 -13.51 5.78
C GLU A 103 5.06 -13.83 4.84
N ILE A 104 4.35 -12.80 4.38
CA ILE A 104 3.29 -12.98 3.37
C ILE A 104 3.88 -13.42 2.02
N VAL A 105 4.99 -12.80 1.60
CA VAL A 105 5.71 -13.19 0.37
C VAL A 105 6.15 -14.65 0.43
N ARG A 106 6.68 -15.11 1.57
CA ARG A 106 7.02 -16.52 1.80
C ARG A 106 5.83 -17.45 1.59
N ASP A 107 4.68 -17.13 2.18
CA ASP A 107 3.47 -17.96 2.05
C ASP A 107 2.98 -18.00 0.60
N CYS A 108 3.06 -16.88 -0.12
CA CYS A 108 2.78 -16.83 -1.55
C CYS A 108 3.76 -17.70 -2.36
N ASN A 109 5.06 -17.67 -2.05
CA ASN A 109 6.07 -18.50 -2.72
C ASN A 109 5.79 -19.99 -2.54
N ILE A 110 5.47 -20.42 -1.30
CA ILE A 110 5.10 -21.82 -1.03
C ILE A 110 3.91 -22.25 -1.91
N VAL A 111 2.91 -21.40 -2.05
CA VAL A 111 1.73 -21.71 -2.88
C VAL A 111 2.10 -21.74 -4.37
N ILE A 112 2.83 -20.73 -4.86
CA ILE A 112 3.21 -20.63 -6.26
C ILE A 112 4.08 -21.83 -6.68
N GLU A 113 5.12 -22.14 -5.92
CA GLU A 113 6.05 -23.25 -6.20
C GLU A 113 5.32 -24.60 -6.33
N ASN A 114 4.33 -24.86 -5.49
CA ASN A 114 3.64 -26.14 -5.44
C ASN A 114 2.44 -26.25 -6.39
N LEU A 115 1.83 -25.14 -6.79
CA LEU A 115 0.67 -25.14 -7.68
C LEU A 115 0.99 -24.79 -9.13
N GLU A 116 2.14 -24.16 -9.42
CA GLU A 116 2.49 -23.83 -10.81
C GLU A 116 2.57 -25.09 -11.65
N GLY A 117 1.91 -25.07 -12.82
CA GLY A 117 1.76 -26.23 -13.69
C GLY A 117 0.53 -27.10 -13.42
N ARG A 118 -0.18 -26.94 -12.30
CA ARG A 118 -1.48 -27.59 -12.09
C ARG A 118 -2.56 -26.89 -12.93
N THR A 119 -3.57 -27.64 -13.34
CA THR A 119 -4.59 -27.17 -14.32
C THR A 119 -6.02 -27.21 -13.80
N THR A 120 -6.22 -27.38 -12.49
CA THR A 120 -7.57 -27.32 -11.88
C THR A 120 -8.04 -25.87 -11.81
N THR A 121 -9.35 -25.64 -11.80
CA THR A 121 -9.92 -24.31 -11.58
C THR A 121 -9.47 -23.75 -10.24
N LEU A 122 -9.50 -24.58 -9.16
CA LEU A 122 -9.06 -24.17 -7.85
C LEU A 122 -7.60 -23.74 -7.82
N SER A 123 -6.68 -24.52 -8.41
CA SER A 123 -5.26 -24.15 -8.47
C SER A 123 -5.04 -22.85 -9.25
N SER A 124 -5.83 -22.60 -10.31
CA SER A 124 -5.77 -21.35 -11.07
C SER A 124 -6.20 -20.15 -10.23
N ASP A 125 -7.31 -20.26 -9.50
CA ASP A 125 -7.81 -19.19 -8.63
C ASP A 125 -6.86 -18.91 -7.46
N VAL A 126 -6.31 -19.95 -6.84
CA VAL A 126 -5.33 -19.84 -5.75
C VAL A 126 -4.04 -19.20 -6.24
N LEU A 127 -3.54 -19.58 -7.42
CA LEU A 127 -2.37 -18.97 -8.05
C LEU A 127 -2.62 -17.49 -8.38
N ALA A 128 -3.80 -17.15 -8.91
CA ALA A 128 -4.17 -15.76 -9.17
C ALA A 128 -4.08 -14.91 -7.89
N ALA A 129 -4.62 -15.42 -6.77
CA ALA A 129 -4.56 -14.76 -5.48
C ALA A 129 -3.12 -14.64 -4.94
N ALA A 130 -2.33 -15.70 -5.03
CA ALA A 130 -0.96 -15.71 -4.56
C ALA A 130 -0.07 -14.71 -5.34
N TYR A 131 -0.20 -14.67 -6.67
CA TYR A 131 0.52 -13.70 -7.51
C TYR A 131 0.07 -12.26 -7.25
N ALA A 132 -1.25 -12.02 -7.09
CA ALA A 132 -1.76 -10.70 -6.76
C ALA A 132 -1.21 -10.22 -5.41
N MET A 133 -1.36 -11.04 -4.38
CA MET A 133 -0.93 -10.73 -3.03
C MET A 133 0.58 -10.47 -2.98
N LYS A 134 1.40 -11.32 -3.59
CA LYS A 134 2.85 -11.12 -3.69
C LYS A 134 3.19 -9.82 -4.42
N GLY A 135 2.52 -9.53 -5.53
CA GLY A 135 2.73 -8.29 -6.29
C GLY A 135 2.38 -7.05 -5.48
N ILE A 136 1.28 -7.08 -4.74
CA ILE A 136 0.86 -5.99 -3.85
C ILE A 136 1.86 -5.82 -2.69
N CYS A 137 2.36 -6.90 -2.11
CA CYS A 137 3.43 -6.85 -1.11
C CYS A 137 4.68 -6.16 -1.63
N TYR A 138 5.13 -6.48 -2.84
CA TYR A 138 6.28 -5.81 -3.46
C TYR A 138 6.02 -4.35 -3.78
N TYR A 139 4.80 -3.98 -4.20
CA TYR A 139 4.41 -2.57 -4.34
C TYR A 139 4.50 -1.83 -3.01
N ASN A 140 4.02 -2.41 -1.92
CA ASN A 140 4.11 -1.81 -0.59
C ASN A 140 5.57 -1.71 -0.10
N LEU A 141 6.36 -2.78 -0.27
CA LEU A 141 7.79 -2.78 0.07
C LEU A 141 8.54 -1.68 -0.68
N MET A 142 8.30 -1.55 -1.99
CA MET A 142 8.91 -0.51 -2.82
C MET A 142 8.54 0.89 -2.33
N ARG A 143 7.28 1.12 -2.04
CA ARG A 143 6.78 2.43 -1.62
C ARG A 143 7.25 2.85 -0.23
N ASP A 144 7.36 1.87 0.70
CA ASP A 144 7.73 2.14 2.08
C ASP A 144 9.25 2.14 2.32
N PHE A 145 9.97 1.20 1.70
CA PHE A 145 11.36 0.88 2.02
C PHE A 145 12.36 1.21 0.91
N CYS A 146 11.92 1.78 -0.21
CA CYS A 146 12.80 2.37 -1.22
C CYS A 146 12.58 3.87 -1.27
N ASP A 147 13.52 4.60 -1.87
CA ASP A 147 13.34 6.03 -2.13
C ASP A 147 12.19 6.26 -3.13
N ALA A 148 11.74 7.52 -3.22
CA ALA A 148 10.80 7.89 -4.27
C ALA A 148 11.40 7.56 -5.64
N TRP A 149 10.55 7.22 -6.59
CA TRP A 149 10.98 6.95 -7.95
C TRP A 149 11.67 8.17 -8.55
N ASP A 150 12.80 7.96 -9.20
CA ASP A 150 13.47 8.92 -10.05
C ASP A 150 13.82 8.20 -11.36
N ALA A 151 13.13 8.53 -12.43
CA ALA A 151 13.26 7.85 -13.71
C ALA A 151 14.71 7.86 -14.25
N SER A 152 15.50 8.88 -13.89
CA SER A 152 16.90 9.00 -14.29
C SER A 152 17.86 8.10 -13.48
N GLN A 153 17.44 7.62 -12.31
CA GLN A 153 18.27 6.90 -11.34
C GLN A 153 17.71 5.51 -10.95
N ALA A 154 16.52 5.15 -11.40
CA ALA A 154 15.81 3.96 -10.95
C ALA A 154 16.59 2.64 -11.14
N ASP A 155 17.48 2.57 -12.12
CA ASP A 155 18.38 1.42 -12.33
C ASP A 155 19.54 1.37 -11.33
N GLU A 156 19.83 2.47 -10.61
CA GLU A 156 20.87 2.58 -9.59
C GLU A 156 20.30 2.69 -8.17
N GLN A 157 19.08 3.22 -8.01
CA GLN A 157 18.41 3.29 -6.70
C GLN A 157 18.20 1.88 -6.12
N LEU A 158 18.35 1.77 -4.79
CA LEU A 158 18.15 0.51 -4.08
C LEU A 158 16.67 0.12 -4.06
N GLY A 159 16.36 -1.01 -4.65
CA GLY A 159 15.07 -1.69 -4.60
C GLY A 159 14.97 -2.68 -3.45
N MET A 160 14.26 -3.79 -3.67
CA MET A 160 14.06 -4.87 -2.69
C MET A 160 14.76 -6.16 -3.13
N PRO A 161 15.07 -7.08 -2.21
CA PRO A 161 15.40 -8.45 -2.56
C PRO A 161 14.23 -9.10 -3.31
N LEU A 162 14.50 -9.74 -4.46
CA LEU A 162 13.49 -10.40 -5.28
C LEU A 162 13.50 -11.90 -4.95
N ILE A 163 12.55 -12.33 -4.11
CA ILE A 163 12.50 -13.68 -3.56
C ILE A 163 11.44 -14.51 -4.30
N ASP A 164 11.88 -15.51 -5.07
CA ASP A 164 11.00 -16.42 -5.80
C ASP A 164 10.79 -17.78 -5.15
N GLU A 165 11.71 -18.20 -4.31
CA GLU A 165 11.72 -19.50 -3.63
C GLU A 165 11.86 -19.32 -2.13
N PHE A 166 11.42 -20.32 -1.37
CA PHE A 166 11.68 -20.37 0.08
C PHE A 166 12.99 -21.11 0.34
N ASP A 167 14.09 -20.36 0.50
CA ASP A 167 15.36 -20.89 0.95
C ASP A 167 15.82 -20.17 2.22
N ILE A 168 15.94 -20.91 3.32
CA ILE A 168 16.39 -20.39 4.62
C ILE A 168 17.88 -19.99 4.62
N LEU A 169 18.64 -20.43 3.64
CA LEU A 169 20.07 -20.12 3.50
C LEU A 169 20.34 -19.00 2.48
N ASP A 170 19.29 -18.49 1.82
CA ASP A 170 19.45 -17.44 0.83
C ASP A 170 19.92 -16.14 1.48
N MET A 171 21.01 -15.60 0.96
CA MET A 171 21.59 -14.30 1.33
C MET A 171 21.31 -13.28 0.23
N SER A 172 20.03 -13.11 -0.09
CA SER A 172 19.59 -12.22 -1.14
C SER A 172 20.09 -10.80 -0.94
N VAL A 173 20.48 -10.18 -2.05
CA VAL A 173 20.85 -8.77 -2.12
C VAL A 173 19.69 -7.94 -2.65
N ARG A 174 19.70 -6.65 -2.41
CA ARG A 174 18.71 -5.73 -2.97
C ARG A 174 18.93 -5.61 -4.49
N ALA A 175 17.86 -5.78 -5.23
CA ALA A 175 17.81 -5.44 -6.66
C ALA A 175 17.74 -3.91 -6.82
N SER A 176 17.84 -3.41 -8.06
CA SER A 176 17.54 -2.00 -8.31
C SER A 176 16.04 -1.71 -8.16
N LEU A 177 15.69 -0.45 -7.95
CA LEU A 177 14.31 0.00 -7.87
C LEU A 177 13.54 -0.30 -9.18
N ALA A 178 14.18 -0.08 -10.33
CA ALA A 178 13.62 -0.42 -11.62
C ALA A 178 13.39 -1.94 -11.79
N GLN A 179 14.29 -2.79 -11.30
CA GLN A 179 14.09 -4.24 -11.30
C GLN A 179 12.93 -4.64 -10.39
N THR A 180 12.83 -4.02 -9.20
CA THR A 180 11.73 -4.26 -8.27
C THR A 180 10.37 -3.89 -8.89
N ALA A 181 10.29 -2.75 -9.57
CA ALA A 181 9.08 -2.32 -10.27
C ALA A 181 8.66 -3.30 -11.38
N ARG A 182 9.62 -3.71 -12.23
CA ARG A 182 9.36 -4.70 -13.30
C ARG A 182 8.92 -6.06 -12.73
N TYR A 183 9.52 -6.48 -11.64
CA TYR A 183 9.15 -7.71 -10.95
C TYR A 183 7.73 -7.65 -10.40
N THR A 184 7.38 -6.54 -9.73
CA THR A 184 6.03 -6.27 -9.22
C THR A 184 4.99 -6.32 -10.34
N GLU A 185 5.27 -5.64 -11.45
CA GLU A 185 4.40 -5.66 -12.62
C GLU A 185 4.19 -7.07 -13.18
N ASN A 186 5.28 -7.84 -13.31
CA ASN A 186 5.21 -9.23 -13.79
C ASN A 186 4.32 -10.10 -12.91
N LEU A 187 4.40 -9.95 -11.58
CA LEU A 187 3.55 -10.68 -10.64
C LEU A 187 2.06 -10.34 -10.84
N LEU A 188 1.73 -9.05 -10.96
CA LEU A 188 0.35 -8.61 -11.22
C LEU A 188 -0.16 -9.12 -12.57
N ASN A 189 0.67 -9.11 -13.61
CA ASN A 189 0.34 -9.68 -14.92
C ASN A 189 0.12 -11.19 -14.85
N LYS A 190 0.94 -11.93 -14.12
CA LYS A 190 0.74 -13.38 -13.89
C LYS A 190 -0.59 -13.64 -13.19
N SER A 191 -0.96 -12.84 -12.17
CA SER A 191 -2.27 -12.95 -11.54
C SER A 191 -3.42 -12.82 -12.54
N LEU A 192 -3.43 -11.77 -13.36
CA LEU A 192 -4.46 -11.55 -14.37
C LEU A 192 -4.51 -12.68 -15.42
N SER A 193 -3.36 -13.25 -15.77
CA SER A 193 -3.28 -14.35 -16.75
C SER A 193 -3.98 -15.63 -16.29
N LYS A 194 -4.10 -15.84 -14.97
CA LYS A 194 -4.80 -17.01 -14.39
C LYS A 194 -6.33 -16.88 -14.46
N LYS A 195 -6.88 -15.67 -14.73
CA LYS A 195 -8.31 -15.41 -14.92
C LYS A 195 -9.17 -15.93 -13.77
N MET A 196 -8.92 -15.41 -12.57
CA MET A 196 -9.67 -15.78 -11.37
C MET A 196 -11.18 -15.85 -11.62
N SER A 197 -11.78 -16.99 -11.27
CA SER A 197 -13.20 -17.27 -11.48
C SER A 197 -14.02 -17.19 -10.17
N ASP A 198 -13.42 -17.44 -9.01
CA ASP A 198 -14.07 -17.40 -7.71
C ASP A 198 -13.68 -16.13 -6.93
N GLY A 199 -14.64 -15.22 -6.79
CA GLY A 199 -14.46 -13.96 -6.05
C GLY A 199 -14.12 -14.12 -4.55
N LYS A 200 -14.25 -15.33 -3.98
CA LYS A 200 -13.81 -15.63 -2.61
C LYS A 200 -12.30 -15.51 -2.44
N PHE A 201 -11.54 -15.58 -3.53
CA PHE A 201 -10.10 -15.32 -3.51
C PHE A 201 -9.76 -13.83 -3.55
N PHE A 202 -10.72 -12.94 -3.39
CA PHE A 202 -10.61 -11.52 -3.14
C PHE A 202 -10.05 -10.68 -4.32
N PHE A 203 -8.91 -11.08 -4.91
CA PHE A 203 -8.17 -10.29 -5.90
C PHE A 203 -8.76 -10.40 -7.30
N THR A 204 -9.97 -9.87 -7.47
CA THR A 204 -10.63 -9.81 -8.79
C THR A 204 -9.85 -8.93 -9.78
N GLU A 205 -10.18 -9.05 -11.07
CA GLU A 205 -9.49 -8.35 -12.17
C GLU A 205 -9.28 -6.86 -11.88
N TYR A 206 -10.33 -6.13 -11.47
CA TYR A 206 -10.23 -4.69 -11.26
C TYR A 206 -9.50 -4.30 -9.98
N ILE A 207 -9.43 -5.17 -8.99
CA ILE A 207 -8.56 -4.96 -7.83
C ILE A 207 -7.10 -5.04 -8.27
N VAL A 208 -6.73 -6.05 -9.04
CA VAL A 208 -5.36 -6.20 -9.56
C VAL A 208 -5.00 -5.04 -10.49
N LYS A 209 -5.89 -4.66 -11.42
CA LYS A 209 -5.71 -3.50 -12.30
C LYS A 209 -5.55 -2.19 -11.53
N ALA A 210 -6.25 -2.01 -10.41
CA ALA A 210 -6.07 -0.83 -9.58
C ALA A 210 -4.66 -0.75 -8.98
N TYR A 211 -4.07 -1.88 -8.59
CA TYR A 211 -2.67 -1.93 -8.16
C TYR A 211 -1.69 -1.76 -9.32
N GLN A 212 -2.03 -2.22 -10.53
CA GLN A 212 -1.23 -1.89 -11.72
C GLN A 212 -1.26 -0.39 -12.04
N ALA A 213 -2.43 0.26 -11.89
CA ALA A 213 -2.54 1.70 -12.03
C ALA A 213 -1.71 2.45 -10.99
N ARG A 214 -1.78 2.04 -9.71
CA ARG A 214 -0.95 2.59 -8.63
C ARG A 214 0.55 2.40 -8.88
N LEU A 215 0.96 1.23 -9.40
CA LEU A 215 2.35 0.96 -9.75
C LEU A 215 2.82 1.87 -10.89
N ALA A 216 2.06 1.93 -11.99
CA ALA A 216 2.37 2.78 -13.13
C ALA A 216 2.44 4.26 -12.72
N PHE A 217 1.51 4.71 -11.86
CA PHE A 217 1.49 6.06 -11.31
C PHE A 217 2.71 6.34 -10.41
N TRP A 218 3.11 5.38 -9.58
CA TRP A 218 4.28 5.50 -8.71
C TRP A 218 5.60 5.55 -9.50
N THR A 219 5.67 4.83 -10.62
CA THR A 219 6.84 4.76 -11.49
C THR A 219 6.80 5.75 -12.67
N GLU A 220 5.89 6.73 -12.62
CA GLU A 220 5.75 7.81 -13.61
C GLU A 220 5.48 7.32 -15.04
N ASP A 221 4.97 6.10 -15.21
CA ASP A 221 4.47 5.62 -16.49
C ASP A 221 3.07 6.19 -16.76
N TRP A 222 3.04 7.47 -17.10
CA TRP A 222 1.79 8.22 -17.30
C TRP A 222 0.91 7.63 -18.40
N GLY A 223 1.52 7.13 -19.48
CA GLY A 223 0.77 6.49 -20.58
C GLY A 223 0.04 5.25 -20.11
N LYS A 224 0.69 4.40 -19.34
CA LYS A 224 0.09 3.21 -18.77
C LYS A 224 -0.94 3.54 -17.68
N THR A 225 -0.65 4.53 -16.84
CA THR A 225 -1.60 5.05 -15.86
C THR A 225 -2.91 5.47 -16.52
N ILE A 226 -2.84 6.29 -17.59
CA ILE A 226 -4.01 6.74 -18.36
C ILE A 226 -4.78 5.54 -18.91
N SER A 227 -4.07 4.59 -19.53
CA SER A 227 -4.71 3.42 -20.15
C SER A 227 -5.49 2.58 -19.13
N ILE A 228 -4.86 2.25 -18.00
CA ILE A 228 -5.47 1.39 -16.98
C ILE A 228 -6.59 2.13 -16.24
N CYS A 229 -6.40 3.40 -15.89
CA CYS A 229 -7.44 4.19 -15.22
C CYS A 229 -8.70 4.31 -16.09
N ASN A 230 -8.55 4.58 -17.38
CA ASN A 230 -9.68 4.63 -18.31
C ASN A 230 -10.40 3.27 -18.43
N ASP A 231 -9.65 2.16 -18.45
CA ASP A 231 -10.24 0.82 -18.46
C ASP A 231 -11.05 0.54 -17.17
N ILE A 232 -10.51 0.89 -16.00
CA ILE A 232 -11.24 0.74 -14.73
C ILE A 232 -12.52 1.58 -14.73
N ILE A 233 -12.44 2.86 -15.11
CA ILE A 233 -13.59 3.77 -15.13
C ILE A 233 -14.69 3.25 -16.07
N THR A 234 -14.28 2.73 -17.22
CA THR A 234 -15.25 2.30 -18.27
C THR A 234 -15.84 0.93 -17.98
N ASN A 235 -15.05 -0.01 -17.47
CA ASN A 235 -15.38 -1.44 -17.51
C ASN A 235 -15.56 -2.09 -16.13
N SER A 236 -15.22 -1.43 -15.02
CA SER A 236 -15.37 -2.01 -13.67
C SER A 236 -16.83 -2.15 -13.22
N GLY A 237 -17.77 -1.47 -13.89
CA GLY A 237 -19.18 -1.40 -13.48
C GLY A 237 -19.44 -0.48 -12.28
N LEU A 238 -18.42 0.21 -11.78
CA LEU A 238 -18.57 1.20 -10.71
C LEU A 238 -18.77 2.61 -11.29
N SER A 239 -19.35 3.48 -10.48
CA SER A 239 -19.48 4.92 -10.78
C SER A 239 -19.15 5.74 -9.54
N LEU A 240 -18.73 6.99 -9.71
CA LEU A 240 -18.48 7.89 -8.59
C LEU A 240 -19.74 8.02 -7.73
N THR A 241 -19.56 7.93 -6.43
CA THR A 241 -20.65 8.07 -5.46
C THR A 241 -21.19 9.49 -5.47
N SER A 242 -22.49 9.63 -5.51
CA SER A 242 -23.17 10.93 -5.43
C SER A 242 -22.91 11.62 -4.09
N ILE A 243 -23.13 12.93 -4.03
CA ILE A 243 -23.04 13.71 -2.79
C ILE A 243 -23.93 13.10 -1.70
N ASP A 244 -25.16 12.71 -2.02
CA ASP A 244 -26.10 12.13 -1.06
C ASP A 244 -25.66 10.75 -0.54
N GLY A 245 -24.94 9.98 -1.34
CA GLY A 245 -24.43 8.65 -0.96
C GLY A 245 -23.06 8.67 -0.29
N TYR A 246 -22.38 9.82 -0.28
CA TYR A 246 -21.00 9.92 0.18
C TYR A 246 -20.85 9.58 1.67
N GLU A 247 -21.73 10.09 2.52
CA GLU A 247 -21.69 9.82 3.97
C GLU A 247 -21.86 8.33 4.26
N GLU A 248 -22.84 7.67 3.63
CA GLU A 248 -23.06 6.23 3.79
C GLU A 248 -21.81 5.41 3.36
N MET A 249 -21.18 5.79 2.24
CA MET A 249 -19.97 5.14 1.75
C MET A 249 -18.80 5.29 2.74
N ILE A 250 -18.57 6.50 3.26
CA ILE A 250 -17.44 6.78 4.14
C ILE A 250 -17.63 6.19 5.54
N GLN A 251 -18.84 6.17 6.05
CA GLN A 251 -19.16 5.65 7.37
C GLN A 251 -19.45 4.14 7.40
N ALA A 252 -19.53 3.48 6.23
CA ALA A 252 -19.66 2.02 6.17
C ALA A 252 -18.49 1.37 6.91
N GLN A 253 -18.79 0.56 7.93
CA GLN A 253 -17.75 -0.06 8.76
C GLN A 253 -17.24 -1.38 8.17
N TYR A 254 -18.11 -2.16 7.51
CA TYR A 254 -17.81 -3.52 7.12
C TYR A 254 -18.08 -3.82 5.64
N ASP A 255 -18.81 -2.97 4.94
CA ASP A 255 -19.22 -3.22 3.57
C ASP A 255 -18.48 -2.32 2.58
N LYS A 256 -18.20 -2.87 1.40
CA LYS A 256 -17.84 -2.04 0.25
C LYS A 256 -19.12 -1.38 -0.25
N LYS A 257 -19.17 -0.05 -0.23
CA LYS A 257 -20.31 0.73 -0.73
C LYS A 257 -19.85 1.77 -1.75
N GLY A 258 -20.77 2.16 -2.62
CA GLY A 258 -20.52 3.17 -3.64
C GLY A 258 -19.36 2.80 -4.55
N GLU A 259 -18.44 3.72 -4.71
CA GLU A 259 -17.27 3.63 -5.62
C GLU A 259 -16.08 2.81 -5.12
N VAL A 260 -16.22 2.06 -4.02
CA VAL A 260 -15.12 1.33 -3.39
C VAL A 260 -14.79 0.06 -4.15
N LEU A 261 -13.61 0.00 -4.76
CA LEU A 261 -13.05 -1.19 -5.42
C LEU A 261 -12.54 -2.20 -4.39
N VAL A 262 -11.73 -1.74 -3.47
CA VAL A 262 -11.12 -2.56 -2.42
C VAL A 262 -11.05 -1.82 -1.11
N ARG A 263 -11.19 -2.54 -0.04
CA ARG A 263 -10.89 -2.11 1.33
C ARG A 263 -10.51 -3.33 2.17
N SER A 264 -9.70 -3.13 3.18
CA SER A 264 -9.56 -4.07 4.28
C SER A 264 -10.75 -3.92 5.22
N HIS A 265 -10.87 -4.86 6.17
CA HIS A 265 -11.89 -4.80 7.21
C HIS A 265 -13.33 -4.78 6.68
N ILE A 266 -13.77 -5.93 6.18
CA ILE A 266 -15.15 -6.14 5.67
C ILE A 266 -15.96 -7.10 6.54
N ASN A 267 -15.34 -7.74 7.54
CA ASN A 267 -16.03 -8.63 8.47
C ASN A 267 -16.38 -7.94 9.78
N ASN A 268 -17.62 -8.11 10.22
CA ASN A 268 -18.06 -7.64 11.53
C ASN A 268 -17.54 -8.60 12.60
N SER A 269 -16.53 -8.18 13.34
CA SER A 269 -16.01 -8.90 14.51
C SER A 269 -16.07 -7.97 15.72
N SER A 270 -16.82 -8.38 16.73
CA SER A 270 -16.92 -7.64 18.01
C SER A 270 -15.58 -7.52 18.74
N GLU A 271 -14.61 -8.35 18.39
CA GLU A 271 -13.25 -8.27 18.92
C GLU A 271 -12.50 -7.01 18.44
N LEU A 272 -12.96 -6.36 17.37
CA LEU A 272 -12.33 -5.20 16.79
C LEU A 272 -12.86 -3.86 17.31
N ASP A 273 -13.92 -3.83 18.07
CA ASP A 273 -14.48 -2.56 18.59
C ASP A 273 -13.48 -1.78 19.46
N TRP A 274 -12.65 -2.49 20.25
CA TRP A 274 -11.58 -1.88 21.01
C TRP A 274 -10.47 -1.33 20.10
N TYR A 275 -10.13 -2.04 19.02
CA TYR A 275 -9.11 -1.65 18.06
C TYR A 275 -9.52 -0.39 17.30
N PHE A 276 -10.76 -0.31 16.83
CA PHE A 276 -11.32 0.92 16.25
C PHE A 276 -11.22 2.11 17.20
N THR A 277 -11.55 1.88 18.47
CA THR A 277 -11.46 2.94 19.50
C THR A 277 -10.02 3.40 19.71
N TYR A 278 -9.09 2.45 19.76
CA TYR A 278 -7.65 2.73 19.88
C TYR A 278 -7.12 3.52 18.69
N VAL A 279 -7.37 3.05 17.48
CA VAL A 279 -6.90 3.70 16.24
C VAL A 279 -7.51 5.09 16.07
N LYS A 280 -8.80 5.24 16.31
CA LYS A 280 -9.46 6.56 16.33
C LYS A 280 -8.87 7.48 17.39
N GLY A 281 -8.42 6.94 18.52
CA GLY A 281 -7.70 7.69 19.55
C GLY A 281 -6.42 8.32 19.02
N TYR A 282 -5.70 7.62 18.16
CA TYR A 282 -4.44 8.08 17.60
C TYR A 282 -4.59 9.35 16.75
N ILE A 283 -5.55 9.36 15.84
CA ILE A 283 -5.81 10.53 14.96
C ILE A 283 -6.44 11.71 15.73
N LYS A 284 -7.07 11.46 16.87
CA LYS A 284 -7.64 12.51 17.73
C LYS A 284 -6.61 13.23 18.60
N THR A 285 -5.34 12.91 18.47
CA THR A 285 -4.26 13.60 19.18
C THR A 285 -3.93 14.96 18.58
N ARG A 286 -4.27 15.17 17.29
CA ARG A 286 -4.07 16.41 16.56
C ARG A 286 -5.29 16.76 15.73
N PRO A 287 -5.71 18.03 15.66
CA PRO A 287 -6.73 18.46 14.69
C PRO A 287 -6.17 18.45 13.28
N ALA A 288 -7.05 18.41 12.30
CA ALA A 288 -6.69 18.65 10.90
C ALA A 288 -6.00 20.01 10.76
N SER A 289 -4.95 20.07 9.94
CA SER A 289 -4.16 21.30 9.79
C SER A 289 -4.99 22.44 9.20
N ALA A 290 -4.66 23.68 9.57
CA ALA A 290 -5.34 24.84 9.03
C ALA A 290 -5.21 24.91 7.50
N SER A 291 -4.06 24.49 6.95
CA SER A 291 -3.82 24.46 5.51
C SER A 291 -4.71 23.45 4.79
N LEU A 292 -4.95 22.27 5.36
CA LEU A 292 -5.92 21.31 4.82
C LEU A 292 -7.36 21.85 4.89
N VAL A 293 -7.76 22.34 6.06
CA VAL A 293 -9.12 22.86 6.27
C VAL A 293 -9.45 24.05 5.36
N ALA A 294 -8.45 24.86 5.02
CA ALA A 294 -8.61 25.97 4.09
C ALA A 294 -8.87 25.56 2.63
N LEU A 295 -8.61 24.30 2.28
CA LEU A 295 -8.89 23.78 0.95
C LEU A 295 -10.38 23.50 0.71
N TYR A 296 -11.16 23.25 1.76
CA TYR A 296 -12.56 22.88 1.65
C TYR A 296 -13.48 24.10 1.55
N ASP A 297 -14.48 24.00 0.70
CA ASP A 297 -15.70 24.81 0.83
C ASP A 297 -16.54 24.22 1.97
N LYS A 298 -16.45 24.83 3.16
CA LYS A 298 -17.05 24.28 4.39
C LYS A 298 -18.59 24.16 4.31
N GLU A 299 -19.22 24.95 3.46
CA GLU A 299 -20.67 24.96 3.32
C GLU A 299 -21.15 23.94 2.29
N ASN A 300 -20.39 23.73 1.22
CA ASN A 300 -20.83 22.95 0.07
C ASN A 300 -20.07 21.63 -0.12
N ASP A 301 -18.86 21.46 0.44
CA ASP A 301 -18.08 20.23 0.31
C ASP A 301 -18.54 19.17 1.34
N ILE A 302 -19.11 18.07 0.85
CA ILE A 302 -19.62 16.98 1.69
C ILE A 302 -18.48 16.32 2.50
N ARG A 303 -17.25 16.29 1.99
CA ARG A 303 -16.10 15.70 2.66
C ARG A 303 -15.76 16.42 3.96
N TYR A 304 -15.83 17.76 3.96
CA TYR A 304 -15.62 18.52 5.18
C TYR A 304 -16.67 18.17 6.24
N LYS A 305 -17.95 18.12 5.84
CA LYS A 305 -19.06 17.84 6.76
C LYS A 305 -19.00 16.44 7.38
N VAL A 306 -18.54 15.45 6.60
CA VAL A 306 -18.52 14.04 7.01
C VAL A 306 -17.23 13.66 7.71
N CYS A 307 -16.08 14.24 7.33
CA CYS A 307 -14.77 13.78 7.77
C CYS A 307 -14.13 14.62 8.89
N ILE A 308 -14.61 15.86 9.11
CA ILE A 308 -13.98 16.82 10.03
C ILE A 308 -15.06 17.47 10.91
N ASP A 309 -14.84 17.47 12.23
CA ASP A 309 -15.78 18.11 13.18
C ASP A 309 -15.52 19.62 13.35
N SER A 310 -16.37 20.28 14.16
CA SER A 310 -16.30 21.71 14.44
C SER A 310 -15.00 22.13 15.15
N LYS A 311 -14.26 21.21 15.77
CA LYS A 311 -12.94 21.42 16.40
C LYS A 311 -11.79 21.06 15.47
N ARG A 312 -12.08 20.81 14.20
CA ARG A 312 -11.16 20.31 13.17
C ARG A 312 -10.65 18.90 13.44
N MET A 313 -11.26 18.13 14.34
CA MET A 313 -10.84 16.75 14.56
C MET A 313 -11.33 15.86 13.43
N GLY A 314 -10.46 14.95 12.98
CA GLY A 314 -10.87 13.91 12.04
C GLY A 314 -11.86 12.96 12.70
N VAL A 315 -13.00 12.73 12.07
CA VAL A 315 -14.07 11.81 12.52
C VAL A 315 -14.26 10.60 11.61
N LYS A 316 -13.74 10.67 10.40
CA LYS A 316 -13.64 9.52 9.48
C LYS A 316 -12.73 8.45 10.09
N THR A 317 -13.06 7.17 9.89
CA THR A 317 -12.19 6.07 10.28
C THR A 317 -10.96 6.03 9.36
N PRO A 318 -9.73 5.99 9.91
CA PRO A 318 -8.51 5.82 9.11
C PRO A 318 -8.52 4.44 8.47
N GLU A 319 -8.49 4.38 7.16
CA GLU A 319 -8.65 3.13 6.44
C GLU A 319 -8.06 3.22 5.04
N CYS A 320 -7.31 2.20 4.63
CA CYS A 320 -6.88 2.11 3.25
C CYS A 320 -8.04 1.62 2.38
N ARG A 321 -8.31 2.38 1.35
CA ARG A 321 -9.31 2.06 0.33
C ARG A 321 -8.71 2.34 -1.03
N ILE A 322 -9.18 1.61 -2.05
CA ILE A 322 -9.06 2.04 -3.44
C ILE A 322 -10.45 2.34 -3.94
N ARG A 323 -10.66 3.56 -4.39
CA ARG A 323 -11.96 4.09 -4.84
C ARG A 323 -11.81 4.69 -6.24
N LEU A 324 -12.90 4.80 -6.98
CA LEU A 324 -12.86 5.46 -8.29
C LEU A 324 -12.35 6.90 -8.20
N SER A 325 -12.61 7.61 -7.10
CA SER A 325 -12.05 8.95 -6.89
C SER A 325 -10.53 8.99 -6.97
N GLU A 326 -9.83 8.00 -6.40
CA GLU A 326 -8.38 7.88 -6.55
C GLU A 326 -7.97 7.61 -8.00
N ILE A 327 -8.73 6.77 -8.70
CA ILE A 327 -8.49 6.48 -10.14
C ILE A 327 -8.64 7.76 -10.98
N TYR A 328 -9.68 8.57 -10.72
CA TYR A 328 -9.84 9.87 -11.39
C TYR A 328 -8.72 10.86 -11.08
N LEU A 329 -8.20 10.86 -9.84
CA LEU A 329 -7.08 11.72 -9.45
C LEU A 329 -5.76 11.29 -10.08
N MET A 330 -5.47 9.98 -10.15
CA MET A 330 -4.31 9.46 -10.88
C MET A 330 -4.42 9.78 -12.38
N LEU A 331 -5.60 9.67 -12.96
CA LEU A 331 -5.87 10.00 -14.34
C LEU A 331 -5.65 11.49 -14.63
N ALA A 332 -6.18 12.38 -13.76
CA ALA A 332 -6.00 13.83 -13.89
C ALA A 332 -4.51 14.24 -13.84
N GLU A 333 -3.77 13.68 -12.89
CA GLU A 333 -2.35 13.97 -12.74
C GLU A 333 -1.53 13.43 -13.93
N ALA A 334 -1.81 12.20 -14.37
CA ALA A 334 -1.13 11.61 -15.54
C ALA A 334 -1.40 12.41 -16.83
N TYR A 335 -2.63 12.89 -17.05
CA TYR A 335 -2.91 13.79 -18.16
C TYR A 335 -2.17 15.14 -18.04
N CYS A 336 -2.06 15.68 -16.82
CA CYS A 336 -1.30 16.91 -16.59
C CYS A 336 0.18 16.76 -16.96
N HIS A 337 0.83 15.67 -16.53
CA HIS A 337 2.22 15.36 -16.92
C HIS A 337 2.39 15.12 -18.43
N LYS A 338 1.34 14.63 -19.11
CA LYS A 338 1.37 14.50 -20.58
C LYS A 338 1.05 15.79 -21.32
N GLY A 339 0.78 16.88 -20.61
CA GLY A 339 0.38 18.17 -21.21
C GLY A 339 -1.05 18.19 -21.74
N GLU A 340 -1.85 17.18 -21.45
CA GLU A 340 -3.25 17.05 -21.88
C GLU A 340 -4.20 17.75 -20.88
N ASN A 341 -3.98 19.07 -20.70
CA ASN A 341 -4.59 19.87 -19.62
C ASN A 341 -6.12 19.85 -19.61
N GLU A 342 -6.78 19.81 -20.75
CA GLU A 342 -8.25 19.76 -20.83
C GLU A 342 -8.80 18.42 -20.34
N LEU A 343 -8.10 17.31 -20.61
CA LEU A 343 -8.47 15.99 -20.10
C LEU A 343 -8.19 15.88 -18.59
N ALA A 344 -7.09 16.48 -18.12
CA ALA A 344 -6.80 16.59 -16.69
C ALA A 344 -7.91 17.36 -15.95
N LEU A 345 -8.32 18.53 -16.47
CA LEU A 345 -9.43 19.32 -15.93
C LEU A 345 -10.77 18.57 -15.99
N SER A 346 -11.04 17.84 -17.08
CA SER A 346 -12.26 17.04 -17.20
C SER A 346 -12.35 15.99 -16.10
N SER A 347 -11.26 15.24 -15.87
CA SER A 347 -11.18 14.21 -14.82
C SER A 347 -11.31 14.82 -13.43
N LEU A 348 -10.65 15.93 -13.18
CA LEU A 348 -10.70 16.66 -11.91
C LEU A 348 -12.12 17.21 -11.64
N ASN A 349 -12.75 17.84 -12.62
CA ASN A 349 -14.09 18.42 -12.49
C ASN A 349 -15.15 17.34 -12.29
N GLU A 350 -15.01 16.17 -12.95
CA GLU A 350 -15.92 15.05 -12.74
C GLU A 350 -15.95 14.63 -11.27
N LEU A 351 -14.79 14.45 -10.62
CA LEU A 351 -14.75 14.16 -9.20
C LEU A 351 -15.36 15.30 -8.36
N ARG A 352 -15.04 16.56 -8.66
CA ARG A 352 -15.52 17.71 -7.90
C ARG A 352 -17.05 17.85 -7.92
N ARG A 353 -17.72 17.56 -9.03
CA ARG A 353 -19.19 17.56 -9.14
C ARG A 353 -19.85 16.54 -8.21
N HIS A 354 -19.13 15.46 -7.87
CA HIS A 354 -19.60 14.42 -6.94
C HIS A 354 -19.25 14.69 -5.48
N ARG A 355 -18.59 15.82 -5.19
CA ARG A 355 -18.13 16.17 -3.82
C ARG A 355 -18.62 17.53 -3.35
N ILE A 356 -18.89 18.47 -4.24
CA ILE A 356 -19.18 19.85 -3.89
C ILE A 356 -20.51 20.28 -4.54
N ILE A 357 -21.44 20.71 -3.71
CA ILE A 357 -22.78 21.14 -4.15
C ILE A 357 -22.66 22.38 -5.04
N ASN A 358 -23.31 22.37 -6.20
CA ASN A 358 -23.34 23.48 -7.15
C ASN A 358 -21.95 24.02 -7.56
N VAL A 359 -20.94 23.16 -7.57
CA VAL A 359 -19.58 23.56 -7.93
C VAL A 359 -19.50 23.97 -9.39
N ALA A 360 -18.80 25.07 -9.66
CA ALA A 360 -18.42 25.44 -11.02
C ALA A 360 -17.18 24.65 -11.46
N ASP A 361 -17.16 24.28 -12.74
CA ASP A 361 -16.00 23.63 -13.33
C ASP A 361 -14.77 24.57 -13.32
N LEU A 362 -13.63 24.02 -12.99
CA LEU A 362 -12.34 24.71 -13.18
C LEU A 362 -12.00 24.72 -14.67
N THR A 363 -11.45 25.83 -15.09
CA THR A 363 -10.82 26.02 -16.40
C THR A 363 -9.42 26.56 -16.19
N MET A 364 -8.56 26.53 -17.19
CA MET A 364 -7.21 27.11 -17.09
C MET A 364 -7.22 28.58 -16.62
N ALA A 365 -8.29 29.31 -16.95
CA ALA A 365 -8.46 30.72 -16.57
C ALA A 365 -8.96 30.91 -15.12
N THR A 366 -9.63 29.91 -14.53
CA THR A 366 -10.23 29.99 -13.19
C THR A 366 -9.48 29.18 -12.15
N LEU A 367 -8.34 28.54 -12.51
CA LEU A 367 -7.49 27.83 -11.56
C LEU A 367 -7.03 28.78 -10.43
N PRO A 368 -7.05 28.31 -9.17
CA PRO A 368 -6.49 29.07 -8.06
C PRO A 368 -5.00 29.39 -8.29
N PRO A 369 -4.51 30.56 -7.83
CA PRO A 369 -3.08 30.87 -7.90
C PRO A 369 -2.27 29.91 -7.03
N LEU A 370 -0.97 29.80 -7.33
CA LEU A 370 -0.05 29.02 -6.49
C LEU A 370 -0.03 29.58 -5.07
N ARG A 371 -0.07 28.66 -4.09
CA ARG A 371 -0.05 29.02 -2.67
C ARG A 371 1.38 29.00 -2.13
N ASN A 372 1.68 29.98 -1.30
CA ASN A 372 3.00 30.12 -0.65
C ASN A 372 3.15 29.24 0.60
N ASP A 373 2.06 28.68 1.13
CA ASP A 373 2.04 27.82 2.33
C ASP A 373 2.02 26.31 2.00
N ASN A 374 2.12 25.96 0.74
CA ASN A 374 2.18 24.57 0.30
C ASN A 374 3.54 23.96 0.66
N ARG A 375 3.55 22.74 1.23
CA ARG A 375 4.80 22.01 1.48
C ARG A 375 5.34 21.37 0.21
N ILE A 376 4.47 20.91 -0.66
CA ILE A 376 4.83 20.40 -1.98
C ILE A 376 5.02 21.61 -2.89
N VAL A 377 6.22 21.78 -3.40
CA VAL A 377 6.60 22.87 -4.32
C VAL A 377 7.07 22.36 -5.67
N VAL A 378 7.31 21.06 -5.78
CA VAL A 378 7.62 20.34 -7.02
C VAL A 378 6.65 19.19 -7.20
N ASP A 379 6.47 18.75 -8.43
CA ASP A 379 5.72 17.55 -8.77
C ASP A 379 6.57 16.27 -8.67
N ALA A 380 6.03 15.14 -9.11
CA ALA A 380 6.73 13.86 -9.05
C ALA A 380 8.00 13.81 -9.91
N GLU A 381 8.02 14.52 -11.03
CA GLU A 381 9.20 14.62 -11.91
C GLU A 381 10.23 15.66 -11.42
N GLY A 382 9.97 16.29 -10.25
CA GLY A 382 10.83 17.32 -9.68
C GLY A 382 10.68 18.71 -10.29
N GLU A 383 9.70 18.91 -11.18
CA GLU A 383 9.41 20.19 -11.81
C GLU A 383 8.57 21.09 -10.90
N SER A 384 8.74 22.41 -11.05
CA SER A 384 7.97 23.39 -10.28
C SER A 384 6.47 23.23 -10.55
N LEU A 385 5.65 23.27 -9.49
CA LEU A 385 4.21 23.14 -9.64
C LEU A 385 3.61 24.17 -10.59
N THR A 386 2.75 23.72 -11.49
CA THR A 386 1.80 24.56 -12.20
C THR A 386 0.54 24.78 -11.37
N THR A 387 -0.29 25.77 -11.72
CA THR A 387 -1.60 25.98 -11.07
C THR A 387 -2.52 24.79 -11.22
N LEU A 388 -2.46 24.10 -12.36
CA LEU A 388 -3.25 22.89 -12.61
C LEU A 388 -2.76 21.73 -11.73
N MET A 389 -1.47 21.48 -11.68
CA MET A 389 -0.89 20.43 -10.83
C MET A 389 -1.21 20.69 -9.36
N GLN A 390 -1.05 21.93 -8.87
CA GLN A 390 -1.48 22.27 -7.51
C GLN A 390 -2.97 21.98 -7.27
N ALA A 391 -3.85 22.31 -8.21
CA ALA A 391 -5.28 22.06 -8.03
C ALA A 391 -5.60 20.57 -7.96
N ILE A 392 -4.88 19.72 -8.71
CA ILE A 392 -5.01 18.24 -8.67
C ILE A 392 -4.51 17.70 -7.32
N LEU A 393 -3.33 18.11 -6.86
CA LEU A 393 -2.77 17.68 -5.58
C LEU A 393 -3.63 18.18 -4.39
N ASP A 394 -4.19 19.38 -4.48
CA ASP A 394 -5.12 19.90 -3.47
C ASP A 394 -6.43 19.10 -3.43
N GLU A 395 -6.94 18.66 -4.60
CA GLU A 395 -8.11 17.80 -4.64
C GLU A 395 -7.80 16.40 -4.06
N ARG A 396 -6.62 15.84 -4.40
CA ARG A 396 -6.16 14.57 -3.83
C ARG A 396 -6.05 14.65 -2.31
N ARG A 397 -5.48 15.71 -1.79
CA ARG A 397 -5.34 15.96 -0.35
C ARG A 397 -6.69 16.00 0.36
N ARG A 398 -7.72 16.66 -0.23
CA ARG A 398 -9.09 16.68 0.32
C ARG A 398 -9.74 15.30 0.29
N GLU A 399 -9.59 14.59 -0.81
CA GLU A 399 -10.28 13.31 -1.05
C GLU A 399 -9.70 12.18 -0.21
N MET A 400 -8.37 12.12 -0.10
CA MET A 400 -7.66 10.99 0.51
C MET A 400 -7.36 11.20 2.00
N PHE A 401 -7.88 12.26 2.63
CA PHE A 401 -7.68 12.53 4.06
C PHE A 401 -8.05 11.31 4.91
N LEU A 402 -7.18 10.90 5.82
CA LEU A 402 -7.26 9.71 6.66
C LEU A 402 -7.28 8.35 5.89
N GLU A 403 -6.69 8.30 4.70
CA GLU A 403 -6.49 7.06 3.95
C GLU A 403 -5.00 6.68 3.80
N GLY A 404 -4.10 7.39 4.50
CA GLY A 404 -2.65 7.10 4.52
C GLY A 404 -1.90 7.51 3.26
N ASP A 405 -2.54 8.28 2.38
CA ASP A 405 -2.00 8.67 1.09
C ASP A 405 -1.03 9.86 1.19
N ARG A 406 -1.32 10.85 2.03
CA ARG A 406 -0.58 12.11 2.10
C ARG A 406 0.92 11.93 2.38
N TRP A 407 1.30 10.95 3.19
CA TRP A 407 2.71 10.64 3.44
C TRP A 407 3.46 10.27 2.16
N PHE A 408 2.84 9.49 1.30
CA PHE A 408 3.42 9.09 0.02
C PHE A 408 3.34 10.17 -1.04
N GLU A 409 2.33 11.02 -0.98
CA GLU A 409 2.25 12.20 -1.83
C GLU A 409 3.39 13.18 -1.51
N LEU A 410 3.68 13.43 -0.23
CA LEU A 410 4.84 14.19 0.19
C LEU A 410 6.16 13.54 -0.27
N LYS A 411 6.28 12.21 -0.09
CA LYS A 411 7.47 11.45 -0.52
C LYS A 411 7.72 11.61 -2.00
N ARG A 412 6.69 11.42 -2.83
CA ARG A 412 6.79 11.43 -4.29
C ARG A 412 7.07 12.84 -4.84
N ASN A 413 6.56 13.87 -4.19
CA ASN A 413 6.69 15.26 -4.61
C ASN A 413 7.77 16.00 -3.82
N GLY A 414 9.00 15.52 -3.90
CA GLY A 414 10.21 16.20 -3.41
C GLY A 414 10.62 15.90 -1.97
N SER A 415 9.88 15.09 -1.22
CA SER A 415 10.20 14.72 0.17
C SER A 415 10.54 15.94 1.04
N PRO A 416 9.65 16.93 1.19
CA PRO A 416 9.95 18.20 1.86
C PRO A 416 10.32 17.98 3.33
N GLU A 417 11.32 18.74 3.81
CA GLU A 417 11.67 18.76 5.22
C GLU A 417 10.80 19.77 5.95
N TRP A 418 10.30 19.38 7.13
CA TRP A 418 9.47 20.22 7.97
C TRP A 418 9.52 19.76 9.43
N TRP A 419 8.90 20.50 10.32
CA TRP A 419 8.95 20.20 11.75
C TRP A 419 7.59 20.33 12.42
N ILE A 420 7.45 19.61 13.52
CA ILE A 420 6.31 19.68 14.43
C ILE A 420 6.80 20.01 15.85
N ILE A 421 5.90 20.54 16.66
CA ILE A 421 6.12 20.69 18.08
C ILE A 421 5.40 19.58 18.83
N ASN A 422 6.10 18.91 19.74
CA ASN A 422 5.54 17.93 20.64
C ASN A 422 6.16 18.13 22.03
N ASN A 423 5.32 18.34 23.07
CA ASN A 423 5.77 18.59 24.44
C ASN A 423 6.82 19.71 24.56
N GLY A 424 6.70 20.76 23.79
CA GLY A 424 7.64 21.89 23.76
C GLY A 424 8.95 21.62 23.02
N LEU A 425 9.12 20.44 22.47
CA LEU A 425 10.30 20.07 21.67
C LEU A 425 9.98 20.12 20.18
N LYS A 426 10.98 20.51 19.39
CA LYS A 426 10.91 20.55 17.93
C LYS A 426 11.42 19.23 17.34
N TYR A 427 10.59 18.55 16.56
CA TYR A 427 10.93 17.34 15.84
C TYR A 427 10.89 17.60 14.35
N THR A 428 11.99 17.35 13.64
CA THR A 428 12.10 17.62 12.21
C THR A 428 11.95 16.32 11.42
N THR A 429 11.02 16.31 10.48
CA THR A 429 10.94 15.29 9.43
C THR A 429 12.04 15.58 8.42
N LYS A 430 13.03 14.70 8.32
CA LYS A 430 14.14 14.77 7.38
C LYS A 430 13.81 14.04 6.08
N LYS A 431 14.47 14.39 4.98
CA LYS A 431 14.25 13.75 3.68
C LYS A 431 14.37 12.21 3.75
N TYR A 432 15.40 11.67 4.39
CA TYR A 432 15.60 10.23 4.50
C TYR A 432 14.47 9.50 5.26
N MET A 433 13.72 10.19 6.13
CA MET A 433 12.65 9.59 6.94
C MET A 433 11.42 9.16 6.13
N TYR A 434 11.31 9.61 4.87
CA TYR A 434 10.25 9.12 3.98
C TYR A 434 10.48 7.68 3.52
N THR A 435 11.72 7.19 3.64
CA THR A 435 12.10 5.81 3.35
C THR A 435 12.32 5.09 4.68
N ALA A 436 11.54 4.05 4.97
CA ALA A 436 11.66 3.32 6.23
C ALA A 436 12.94 2.45 6.25
N PRO A 437 13.51 2.19 7.44
CA PRO A 437 14.69 1.32 7.55
C PRO A 437 14.32 -0.15 7.27
N ILE A 438 15.24 -0.88 6.65
CA ILE A 438 15.18 -2.33 6.53
C ILE A 438 15.25 -2.94 7.94
N TYR A 439 14.57 -4.07 8.15
CA TYR A 439 14.58 -4.74 9.44
C TYR A 439 16.00 -5.08 9.89
N LYS A 440 16.38 -4.54 11.05
CA LYS A 440 17.73 -4.65 11.56
C LYS A 440 18.19 -6.09 11.74
N GLY A 441 17.27 -6.99 12.13
CA GLY A 441 17.61 -8.40 12.30
C GLY A 441 18.09 -9.06 11.00
N ASP A 442 17.52 -8.70 9.86
CA ASP A 442 17.92 -9.23 8.55
C ASP A 442 19.26 -8.62 8.11
N VAL A 443 19.45 -7.31 8.33
CA VAL A 443 20.73 -6.63 8.04
C VAL A 443 21.88 -7.21 8.88
N ASP A 444 21.63 -7.49 10.17
CA ASP A 444 22.65 -8.09 11.06
C ASP A 444 23.03 -9.54 10.66
N LEU A 445 22.07 -10.28 10.07
CA LEU A 445 22.29 -11.66 9.62
C LEU A 445 22.86 -11.75 8.21
N ASN A 446 22.51 -10.82 7.33
CA ASN A 446 22.95 -10.79 5.94
C ASN A 446 23.83 -9.55 5.67
N PRO A 447 25.16 -9.68 5.70
CA PRO A 447 26.07 -8.55 5.49
C PRO A 447 26.02 -7.95 4.08
N ASN A 448 25.32 -8.62 3.14
CA ASN A 448 25.12 -8.13 1.77
C ASN A 448 23.82 -7.33 1.63
N LEU A 449 22.97 -7.28 2.67
CA LEU A 449 21.73 -6.55 2.67
C LEU A 449 21.99 -5.09 3.13
N GLU A 450 22.04 -4.19 2.18
CA GLU A 450 22.34 -2.79 2.41
C GLU A 450 21.17 -2.07 3.10
N GLN A 451 21.47 -1.32 4.18
CA GLN A 451 20.50 -0.49 4.90
C GLN A 451 20.20 0.80 4.12
N ASN A 452 19.03 1.36 4.32
CA ASN A 452 18.68 2.67 3.77
C ASN A 452 19.50 3.78 4.44
N GLN A 453 19.82 4.81 3.66
CA GLN A 453 20.59 5.97 4.14
C GLN A 453 19.95 6.61 5.38
N GLY A 454 20.76 6.97 6.37
CA GLY A 454 20.33 7.64 7.60
C GLY A 454 19.97 6.69 8.74
N TYR A 455 20.13 5.36 8.57
CA TYR A 455 19.84 4.32 9.56
C TYR A 455 21.04 3.37 9.81
N GLU A 456 22.22 3.77 9.41
CA GLU A 456 23.48 3.03 9.58
C GLU A 456 23.92 2.90 11.05
#